data_57a5de822dd9ba59ce6dc1e7636b4ad0
#
_entry.id   57a5de822dd9ba59ce6dc1e7636b4ad0
#
_cell.length_a   1.000
_cell.length_b   1.000
_cell.length_c   1.000
_cell.angle_alpha   90.00
_cell.angle_beta   90.00
_cell.angle_gamma   90.00
#
_symmetry.space_group_name_H-M   'P 1'
#
loop_
_entity.id
_entity.type
_entity.pdbx_description
1 polymer ?
#
loop_
_entity_poly.entity_id
_entity_poly.type
_entity_poly.pdbx_seq_one_letter_code
_entity_poly.pdbx_strand_id
1 'polypeptide(L)'
;VDLMAELGHNVLITNFDNYFELNSYLQFTKKKIAFITGVFNLEQILMLDNYQSTCSGIMGGLGELFGHMTKLYIYPVIDDNDNTKWRKIDDLNFDKSIKKLVEHLKDNQLIIDVKDYDKKLIGIWSRTILAMIKDGKSGWEKMVPDKVAKKVIRDKLFMS
;
A
#
# COMPACT_ATOMS: atom_id res chain seq x y z
N VAL A 1 3.97 15.73 7.33
CA VAL A 1 4.82 16.15 6.21
C VAL A 1 6.25 16.38 6.70
N ASP A 2 6.50 17.33 7.60
CA ASP A 2 7.85 17.75 8.04
C ASP A 2 8.70 16.58 8.54
N LEU A 3 8.12 15.71 9.39
CA LEU A 3 8.83 14.56 9.91
C LEU A 3 9.28 13.58 8.82
N MET A 4 8.48 13.38 7.79
CA MET A 4 8.87 12.53 6.65
C MET A 4 10.00 13.17 5.84
N ALA A 5 9.95 14.50 5.67
CA ALA A 5 11.04 15.25 5.03
C ALA A 5 12.33 15.19 5.86
N GLU A 6 12.25 15.30 7.20
CA GLU A 6 13.38 15.10 8.11
C GLU A 6 13.99 13.68 8.05
N LEU A 7 13.19 12.69 7.69
CA LEU A 7 13.63 11.31 7.44
C LEU A 7 14.23 11.11 6.04
N GLY A 8 14.26 12.16 5.20
CA GLY A 8 14.82 12.12 3.87
C GLY A 8 13.84 11.69 2.78
N HIS A 9 12.53 11.66 3.08
CA HIS A 9 11.50 11.31 2.11
C HIS A 9 10.92 12.57 1.45
N ASN A 10 10.70 12.50 0.14
CA ASN A 10 9.86 13.47 -0.56
C ASN A 10 8.39 13.16 -0.26
N VAL A 11 7.61 14.19 0.05
CA VAL A 11 6.19 14.02 0.39
C VAL A 11 5.34 14.73 -0.66
N LEU A 12 4.48 13.98 -1.33
CA LEU A 12 3.47 14.49 -2.24
C LEU A 12 2.10 14.31 -1.60
N ILE A 13 1.36 15.40 -1.43
CA ILE A 13 -0.01 15.38 -0.94
C ILE A 13 -0.94 15.48 -2.15
N THR A 14 -1.84 14.54 -2.29
CA THR A 14 -2.81 14.49 -3.39
C THR A 14 -4.20 14.19 -2.86
N ASN A 15 -5.20 14.43 -3.68
CA ASN A 15 -6.59 14.01 -3.47
C ASN A 15 -7.05 12.97 -4.49
N PHE A 16 -6.13 12.22 -5.07
CA PHE A 16 -6.49 11.11 -5.94
C PHE A 16 -7.02 9.93 -5.13
N ASP A 17 -8.17 9.42 -5.50
CA ASP A 17 -8.79 8.27 -4.85
C ASP A 17 -8.25 6.94 -5.39
N ASN A 18 -7.70 6.95 -6.61
CA ASN A 18 -7.28 5.75 -7.32
C ASN A 18 -5.81 5.79 -7.75
N TYR A 19 -5.18 4.62 -7.77
CA TYR A 19 -3.78 4.50 -8.21
C TYR A 19 -3.58 4.83 -9.69
N PHE A 20 -4.56 4.59 -10.55
CA PHE A 20 -4.44 4.92 -11.97
C PHE A 20 -4.48 6.43 -12.21
N GLU A 21 -5.29 7.19 -11.48
CA GLU A 21 -5.30 8.65 -11.54
C GLU A 21 -3.97 9.23 -11.07
N LEU A 22 -3.45 8.73 -9.94
CA LEU A 22 -2.14 9.12 -9.43
C LEU A 22 -1.05 8.78 -10.45
N ASN A 23 -1.10 7.60 -11.07
CA ASN A 23 -0.14 7.20 -12.10
C ASN A 23 -0.19 8.12 -13.30
N SER A 24 -1.39 8.41 -13.83
CA SER A 24 -1.58 9.34 -14.96
C SER A 24 -1.00 10.72 -14.65
N TYR A 25 -1.21 11.23 -13.45
CA TYR A 25 -0.57 12.47 -13.00
C TYR A 25 0.95 12.37 -12.98
N LEU A 26 1.53 11.29 -12.44
CA LEU A 26 2.98 11.13 -12.32
C LEU A 26 3.69 10.90 -13.65
N GLN A 27 2.98 10.55 -14.72
CA GLN A 27 3.56 10.36 -16.07
C GLN A 27 4.28 11.59 -16.62
N PHE A 28 3.93 12.81 -16.16
CA PHE A 28 4.66 14.02 -16.56
C PHE A 28 6.16 13.94 -16.22
N THR A 29 6.54 13.14 -15.23
CA THR A 29 7.95 12.95 -14.85
C THR A 29 8.76 12.17 -15.89
N LYS A 30 8.10 11.45 -16.80
CA LYS A 30 8.70 10.55 -17.79
C LYS A 30 9.64 9.51 -17.18
N LYS A 31 9.43 9.14 -15.91
CA LYS A 31 10.23 8.15 -15.17
C LYS A 31 9.46 6.84 -15.03
N LYS A 32 10.21 5.76 -14.81
CA LYS A 32 9.62 4.49 -14.38
C LYS A 32 9.03 4.68 -12.98
N ILE A 33 7.80 4.22 -12.78
CA ILE A 33 7.08 4.36 -11.53
C ILE A 33 6.94 2.98 -10.89
N ALA A 34 7.18 2.92 -9.60
CA ALA A 34 6.91 1.74 -8.79
C ALA A 34 6.06 2.16 -7.58
N PHE A 35 4.89 1.58 -7.46
CA PHE A 35 4.09 1.71 -6.24
C PHE A 35 4.40 0.53 -5.32
N ILE A 36 4.55 0.81 -4.04
CA ILE A 36 4.74 -0.19 -3.00
C ILE A 36 3.52 -0.16 -2.11
N THR A 37 2.80 -1.26 -2.02
CA THR A 37 1.54 -1.31 -1.27
C THR A 37 1.30 -2.70 -0.68
N GLY A 38 0.32 -2.82 0.22
CA GLY A 38 -0.03 -4.10 0.82
C GLY A 38 -1.03 -4.91 -0.01
N VAL A 39 -1.13 -6.19 0.31
CA VAL A 39 -2.06 -7.14 -0.32
C VAL A 39 -3.51 -6.65 -0.33
N PHE A 40 -3.99 -6.03 0.76
CA PHE A 40 -5.36 -5.49 0.80
C PHE A 40 -5.61 -4.36 -0.21
N ASN A 41 -4.61 -3.52 -0.45
CA ASN A 41 -4.74 -2.47 -1.47
C ASN A 41 -4.76 -3.08 -2.88
N LEU A 42 -4.02 -4.18 -3.11
CA LEU A 42 -4.11 -4.90 -4.38
C LEU A 42 -5.51 -5.46 -4.60
N GLU A 43 -6.14 -6.03 -3.57
CA GLU A 43 -7.54 -6.47 -3.66
C GLU A 43 -8.45 -5.30 -4.09
N GLN A 44 -8.29 -4.12 -3.48
CA GLN A 44 -9.06 -2.93 -3.85
C GLN A 44 -8.79 -2.46 -5.30
N ILE A 45 -7.52 -2.45 -5.73
CA ILE A 45 -7.13 -2.09 -7.11
C ILE A 45 -7.78 -3.04 -8.12
N LEU A 46 -7.97 -4.30 -7.78
CA LEU A 46 -8.52 -5.34 -8.66
C LEU A 46 -10.04 -5.56 -8.47
N MET A 47 -10.69 -4.76 -7.63
CA MET A 47 -12.14 -4.83 -7.40
C MET A 47 -12.89 -4.18 -8.56
N LEU A 48 -13.77 -4.95 -9.23
CA LEU A 48 -14.58 -4.46 -10.37
C LEU A 48 -15.43 -3.24 -10.01
N ASP A 49 -15.96 -3.20 -8.79
CA ASP A 49 -16.86 -2.14 -8.33
C ASP A 49 -16.17 -0.76 -8.31
N ASN A 50 -14.85 -0.71 -8.13
CA ASN A 50 -14.10 0.54 -8.14
C ASN A 50 -13.98 1.17 -9.54
N TYR A 51 -14.42 0.48 -10.59
CA TYR A 51 -14.32 0.93 -11.98
C TYR A 51 -15.69 1.18 -12.62
N GLN A 52 -16.79 1.09 -11.89
CA GLN A 52 -18.14 1.27 -12.44
C GLN A 52 -18.37 2.68 -13.02
N SER A 53 -17.70 3.69 -12.47
CA SER A 53 -17.78 5.09 -12.96
C SER A 53 -16.84 5.39 -14.13
N THR A 54 -15.93 4.47 -14.48
CA THR A 54 -14.98 4.67 -15.59
C THR A 54 -15.57 4.16 -16.90
N CYS A 55 -15.52 4.98 -17.95
CA CYS A 55 -16.06 4.61 -19.27
C CYS A 55 -15.44 3.32 -19.84
N SER A 56 -14.19 3.03 -19.50
CA SER A 56 -13.43 1.87 -19.98
C SER A 56 -13.42 0.69 -19.01
N GLY A 57 -14.12 0.81 -17.87
CA GLY A 57 -14.13 -0.22 -16.83
C GLY A 57 -12.73 -0.54 -16.27
N ILE A 58 -12.61 -1.71 -15.65
CA ILE A 58 -11.34 -2.16 -15.06
C ILE A 58 -10.20 -2.27 -16.08
N MET A 59 -10.48 -2.63 -17.32
CA MET A 59 -9.45 -2.76 -18.36
C MET A 59 -8.81 -1.40 -18.69
N GLY A 60 -9.61 -0.35 -18.75
CA GLY A 60 -9.11 1.01 -18.96
C GLY A 60 -8.27 1.50 -17.78
N GLY A 61 -8.79 1.38 -16.57
CA GLY A 61 -8.07 1.80 -15.36
C GLY A 61 -6.75 1.04 -15.16
N LEU A 62 -6.72 -0.26 -15.38
CA LEU A 62 -5.48 -1.05 -15.32
C LEU A 62 -4.54 -0.73 -16.50
N GLY A 63 -5.07 -0.43 -17.68
CA GLY A 63 -4.28 0.07 -18.82
C GLY A 63 -3.58 1.39 -18.49
N GLU A 64 -4.27 2.33 -17.85
CA GLU A 64 -3.67 3.57 -17.37
C GLU A 64 -2.66 3.34 -16.24
N LEU A 65 -2.93 2.42 -15.32
CA LEU A 65 -2.03 2.10 -14.22
C LEU A 65 -0.72 1.46 -14.71
N PHE A 66 -0.79 0.53 -15.66
CA PHE A 66 0.37 -0.24 -16.11
C PHE A 66 0.94 0.19 -17.48
N GLY A 67 0.26 1.11 -18.18
CA GLY A 67 0.55 1.47 -19.57
C GLY A 67 1.93 2.10 -19.83
N HIS A 68 2.61 2.60 -18.80
CA HIS A 68 3.89 3.30 -18.93
C HIS A 68 5.04 2.67 -18.14
N MET A 69 5.09 1.33 -18.09
CA MET A 69 6.10 0.57 -17.36
C MET A 69 6.00 0.78 -15.82
N THR A 70 4.83 1.05 -15.32
CA THR A 70 4.54 1.11 -13.89
C THR A 70 4.46 -0.31 -13.33
N LYS A 71 5.00 -0.50 -12.13
CA LYS A 71 4.94 -1.78 -11.39
C LYS A 71 4.35 -1.59 -10.01
N LEU A 72 3.63 -2.60 -9.55
CA LEU A 72 3.19 -2.70 -8.15
C LEU A 72 4.06 -3.73 -7.41
N TYR A 73 4.69 -3.31 -6.35
CA TYR A 73 5.38 -4.19 -5.41
C TYR A 73 4.46 -4.40 -4.20
N ILE A 74 4.14 -5.65 -3.94
CA ILE A 74 3.09 -6.03 -2.98
C ILE A 74 3.73 -6.61 -1.72
N TYR A 75 3.52 -5.94 -0.58
CA TYR A 75 3.89 -6.46 0.71
C TYR A 75 2.90 -7.53 1.17
N PRO A 76 3.38 -8.67 1.68
CA PRO A 76 2.52 -9.62 2.35
C PRO A 76 1.94 -8.99 3.63
N VAL A 77 0.81 -9.53 4.07
CA VAL A 77 0.21 -9.17 5.36
C VAL A 77 0.03 -10.41 6.21
N ILE A 78 -0.06 -10.25 7.53
CA ILE A 78 -0.45 -11.32 8.42
C ILE A 78 -1.94 -11.60 8.20
N ASP A 79 -2.31 -12.88 8.10
CA ASP A 79 -3.72 -13.28 8.00
C ASP A 79 -4.47 -12.90 9.29
N ASP A 80 -5.60 -12.22 9.17
CA ASP A 80 -6.39 -11.78 10.33
C ASP A 80 -6.95 -12.97 11.16
N ASN A 81 -7.09 -14.14 10.53
CA ASN A 81 -7.60 -15.36 11.18
C ASN A 81 -6.50 -16.29 11.72
N ASP A 82 -5.28 -16.13 11.23
CA ASP A 82 -4.15 -16.96 11.60
C ASP A 82 -2.85 -16.15 11.60
N ASN A 83 -2.49 -15.59 12.74
CA ASN A 83 -1.30 -14.76 12.93
C ASN A 83 0.03 -15.46 12.56
N THR A 84 0.01 -16.75 12.23
CA THR A 84 1.18 -17.51 11.77
C THR A 84 1.31 -17.54 10.26
N LYS A 85 0.25 -17.20 9.53
CA LYS A 85 0.20 -17.22 8.06
C LYS A 85 0.35 -15.82 7.46
N TRP A 86 0.98 -15.82 6.31
CA TRP A 86 1.21 -14.63 5.50
C TRP A 86 0.36 -14.71 4.25
N ARG A 87 -0.48 -13.70 4.01
CA ARG A 87 -1.21 -13.56 2.75
C ARG A 87 -0.34 -12.83 1.74
N LYS A 88 -0.16 -13.45 0.58
CA LYS A 88 0.54 -12.93 -0.60
C LYS A 88 -0.43 -12.82 -1.78
N ILE A 89 0.07 -12.42 -2.94
CA ILE A 89 -0.75 -12.32 -4.16
C ILE A 89 -1.42 -13.67 -4.47
N ASP A 90 -0.71 -14.78 -4.31
CA ASP A 90 -1.22 -16.12 -4.64
C ASP A 90 -2.32 -16.62 -3.68
N ASP A 91 -2.39 -16.05 -2.48
CA ASP A 91 -3.40 -16.40 -1.48
C ASP A 91 -4.72 -15.63 -1.66
N LEU A 92 -4.76 -14.69 -2.63
CA LEU A 92 -5.94 -13.89 -2.92
C LEU A 92 -6.93 -14.68 -3.78
N ASN A 93 -8.21 -14.55 -3.45
CA ASN A 93 -9.29 -15.16 -4.22
C ASN A 93 -9.94 -14.10 -5.12
N PHE A 94 -9.53 -14.09 -6.36
CA PHE A 94 -10.06 -13.15 -7.35
C PHE A 94 -11.31 -13.70 -8.03
N ASP A 95 -12.22 -12.81 -8.42
CA ASP A 95 -13.37 -13.17 -9.27
C ASP A 95 -12.92 -13.85 -10.55
N LYS A 96 -13.72 -14.82 -11.01
CA LYS A 96 -13.40 -15.60 -12.23
C LYS A 96 -13.20 -14.71 -13.45
N SER A 97 -13.91 -13.58 -13.54
CA SER A 97 -13.84 -12.64 -14.66
C SER A 97 -12.48 -11.96 -14.79
N ILE A 98 -11.77 -11.74 -13.66
CA ILE A 98 -10.47 -11.06 -13.66
C ILE A 98 -9.29 -11.98 -13.43
N LYS A 99 -9.52 -13.25 -13.09
CA LYS A 99 -8.44 -14.19 -12.76
C LYS A 99 -7.37 -14.27 -13.85
N LYS A 100 -7.77 -14.37 -15.11
CA LYS A 100 -6.84 -14.40 -16.24
C LYS A 100 -6.05 -13.11 -16.42
N LEU A 101 -6.67 -11.98 -16.09
CA LEU A 101 -5.99 -10.68 -16.10
C LEU A 101 -4.94 -10.61 -15.01
N VAL A 102 -5.25 -11.09 -13.81
CA VAL A 102 -4.27 -11.16 -12.69
C VAL A 102 -3.10 -12.07 -13.05
N GLU A 103 -3.36 -13.24 -13.63
CA GLU A 103 -2.32 -14.13 -14.14
C GLU A 103 -1.41 -13.39 -15.14
N HIS A 104 -2.00 -12.68 -16.12
CA HIS A 104 -1.25 -11.87 -17.08
C HIS A 104 -0.39 -10.79 -16.42
N LEU A 105 -0.92 -10.06 -15.41
CA LEU A 105 -0.16 -9.04 -14.69
C LEU A 105 1.04 -9.64 -13.92
N LYS A 106 0.89 -10.85 -13.37
CA LYS A 106 1.97 -11.59 -12.71
C LYS A 106 3.03 -12.05 -13.68
N ASP A 107 2.63 -12.70 -14.78
CA ASP A 107 3.54 -13.26 -15.79
C ASP A 107 4.41 -12.17 -16.42
N ASN A 108 3.83 -10.97 -16.60
CA ASN A 108 4.55 -9.81 -17.12
C ASN A 108 5.28 -8.98 -16.03
N GLN A 109 5.31 -9.46 -14.79
CA GLN A 109 5.95 -8.77 -13.66
C GLN A 109 5.45 -7.33 -13.47
N LEU A 110 4.18 -7.09 -13.70
CA LEU A 110 3.53 -5.81 -13.42
C LEU A 110 3.08 -5.73 -11.96
N ILE A 111 2.70 -6.87 -11.38
CA ILE A 111 2.50 -7.05 -9.93
C ILE A 111 3.50 -8.07 -9.41
N ILE A 112 4.19 -7.74 -8.34
CA ILE A 112 5.37 -8.49 -7.84
C ILE A 112 5.29 -8.58 -6.32
N ASP A 113 5.35 -9.80 -5.76
CA ASP A 113 5.52 -9.95 -4.32
C ASP A 113 6.90 -9.44 -3.86
N VAL A 114 6.92 -8.60 -2.83
CA VAL A 114 8.16 -8.22 -2.15
C VAL A 114 8.71 -9.44 -1.42
N LYS A 115 9.96 -9.80 -1.71
CA LYS A 115 10.60 -11.01 -1.16
C LYS A 115 11.47 -10.72 0.07
N ASP A 116 12.21 -9.61 0.01
CA ASP A 116 13.16 -9.25 1.07
C ASP A 116 12.52 -8.23 2.01
N TYR A 117 11.89 -8.71 3.07
CA TYR A 117 11.25 -7.89 4.09
C TYR A 117 11.56 -8.40 5.50
N ASP A 118 11.61 -7.49 6.46
CA ASP A 118 11.73 -7.85 7.87
C ASP A 118 10.36 -8.32 8.40
N LYS A 119 10.28 -9.60 8.71
CA LYS A 119 9.06 -10.23 9.27
C LYS A 119 8.57 -9.57 10.55
N LYS A 120 9.47 -8.96 11.34
CA LYS A 120 9.09 -8.27 12.58
C LYS A 120 8.33 -6.96 12.32
N LEU A 121 8.53 -6.34 11.16
CA LEU A 121 7.91 -5.07 10.81
C LEU A 121 6.54 -5.23 10.14
N ILE A 122 6.30 -6.34 9.45
CA ILE A 122 5.06 -6.55 8.68
C ILE A 122 3.82 -6.64 9.58
N GLY A 123 3.97 -7.13 10.82
CA GLY A 123 2.88 -7.15 11.81
C GLY A 123 2.55 -5.80 12.45
N ILE A 124 3.23 -4.73 12.06
CA ILE A 124 3.03 -3.40 12.64
C ILE A 124 1.92 -2.67 11.87
N TRP A 125 0.80 -2.46 12.54
CA TRP A 125 -0.34 -1.73 11.97
C TRP A 125 -0.44 -0.33 12.57
N SER A 126 -0.53 0.68 11.72
CA SER A 126 -0.67 2.08 12.15
C SER A 126 -1.90 2.30 13.05
N ARG A 127 -3.02 1.63 12.76
CA ARG A 127 -4.24 1.66 13.58
C ARG A 127 -4.00 1.14 15.01
N THR A 128 -3.21 0.06 15.15
CA THR A 128 -2.85 -0.52 16.46
C THR A 128 -1.98 0.44 17.26
N ILE A 129 -0.97 1.02 16.61
CA ILE A 129 -0.10 2.03 17.24
C ILE A 129 -0.91 3.23 17.70
N LEU A 130 -1.79 3.73 16.84
CA LEU A 130 -2.65 4.87 17.18
C LEU A 130 -3.57 4.57 18.38
N ALA A 131 -4.13 3.37 18.44
CA ALA A 131 -4.93 2.93 19.58
C ALA A 131 -4.08 2.88 20.87
N MET A 132 -2.87 2.31 20.81
CA MET A 132 -1.96 2.26 21.95
C MET A 132 -1.62 3.68 22.46
N ILE A 133 -1.35 4.63 21.56
CA ILE A 133 -1.05 6.03 21.94
C ILE A 133 -2.26 6.65 22.64
N LYS A 134 -3.47 6.51 22.07
CA LYS A 134 -4.71 7.05 22.63
C LYS A 134 -5.03 6.45 24.01
N ASP A 135 -4.77 5.16 24.18
CA ASP A 135 -5.00 4.44 25.45
C ASP A 135 -3.87 4.66 26.48
N GLY A 136 -2.84 5.45 26.18
CA GLY A 136 -1.70 5.66 27.05
C GLY A 136 -0.84 4.41 27.29
N LYS A 137 -0.92 3.40 26.41
CA LYS A 137 -0.15 2.16 26.49
C LYS A 137 1.27 2.41 26.01
N SER A 138 2.25 1.81 26.70
CA SER A 138 3.67 1.83 26.30
C SER A 138 4.00 0.71 25.32
N GLY A 139 5.18 0.82 24.68
CA GLY A 139 5.71 -0.24 23.78
C GLY A 139 5.57 0.10 22.29
N TRP A 140 4.67 1.00 21.91
CA TRP A 140 4.52 1.47 20.53
C TRP A 140 5.75 2.24 20.04
N GLU A 141 6.52 2.83 20.94
CA GLU A 141 7.71 3.62 20.64
C GLU A 141 8.78 2.80 19.90
N LYS A 142 8.79 1.48 20.14
CA LYS A 142 9.68 0.52 19.45
C LYS A 142 9.14 0.03 18.11
N MET A 143 7.89 0.37 17.80
CA MET A 143 7.21 -0.03 16.56
C MET A 143 7.28 1.03 15.47
N VAL A 144 7.86 2.19 15.77
CA VAL A 144 8.03 3.31 14.84
C VAL A 144 9.49 3.77 14.86
N PRO A 145 9.95 4.49 13.82
CA PRO A 145 11.28 5.10 13.85
C PRO A 145 11.46 6.03 15.07
N ASP A 146 12.63 6.04 15.68
CA ASP A 146 12.95 6.83 16.88
C ASP A 146 12.57 8.31 16.77
N LYS A 147 12.81 8.92 15.60
CA LYS A 147 12.42 10.32 15.35
C LYS A 147 10.90 10.51 15.42
N VAL A 148 10.12 9.53 14.96
CA VAL A 148 8.65 9.55 15.03
C VAL A 148 8.21 9.48 16.50
N ALA A 149 8.73 8.49 17.25
CA ALA A 149 8.40 8.33 18.67
C ALA A 149 8.70 9.62 19.46
N LYS A 150 9.91 10.16 19.30
CA LYS A 150 10.31 11.41 19.97
C LYS A 150 9.39 12.59 19.64
N LYS A 151 8.99 12.75 18.38
CA LYS A 151 8.09 13.82 17.97
C LYS A 151 6.69 13.66 18.55
N VAL A 152 6.13 12.45 18.49
CA VAL A 152 4.80 12.15 19.04
C VAL A 152 4.75 12.46 20.53
N ILE A 153 5.77 12.05 21.29
CA ILE A 153 5.86 12.29 22.75
C ILE A 153 6.04 13.78 23.04
N ARG A 154 6.99 14.45 22.37
CA ARG A 154 7.30 15.86 22.59
C ARG A 154 6.10 16.76 22.32
N ASP A 155 5.43 16.55 21.22
CA ASP A 155 4.34 17.40 20.72
C ASP A 155 2.97 16.90 21.22
N LYS A 156 2.95 15.83 22.04
CA LYS A 156 1.74 15.17 22.58
C LYS A 156 0.73 14.83 21.50
N LEU A 157 1.20 14.37 20.34
CA LEU A 157 0.34 14.06 19.20
C LEU A 157 -0.48 12.81 19.50
N PHE A 158 -1.80 12.89 19.19
CA PHE A 158 -2.75 11.78 19.34
C PHE A 158 -2.96 11.29 20.79
N MET A 159 -2.38 11.96 21.77
CA MET A 159 -2.62 11.71 23.20
C MET A 159 -3.91 12.42 23.60
N SER A 160 -4.80 11.70 24.28
CA SER A 160 -6.08 12.25 24.80
C SER A 160 -5.83 13.12 26.03
#